data_173129f2b0a5305a1ff23faa6c1adf40
#
_entry.id   173129f2b0a5305a1ff23faa6c1adf40
#
_cell.length_a   1.000
_cell.length_b   1.000
_cell.length_c   1.000
_cell.angle_alpha   90.00
_cell.angle_beta   90.00
_cell.angle_gamma   90.00
#
_symmetry.space_group_name_H-M   'P 1'
#
loop_
_entity.id
_entity.type
_entity.pdbx_description
1 polymer ?
#
loop_
_entity_poly.entity_id
_entity_poly.type
_entity_poly.pdbx_seq_one_letter_code
_entity_poly.pdbx_strand_id
1 'polypeptide(L)'
;MRSTLWTLGSLVALVVGVGMLAVVQTASQDYEKLPYTAPALFGLMVGQIAVIVLGVLTISSEYGTGLIRTTFTAAPDRLRVLTAKYLVFGTVALLTTTLSVGFVGLWAAILHSGPAAGPHGLAEWAGALAGCFYVTLLGLLAMAVGALVRHSAGAIAVMLGVVTMPPVLGSILMVWPVTSGVGGLVLRYNAPVGLFQLFGVQDNGVGGAAMPSDLAQMTLLVLVTAAAVTASYAVVRRRDV
;
A
#
# COMPACT_ATOMS: atom_id res chain seq x y z
N MET A 1 6.91 -19.75 -10.67
CA MET A 1 8.12 -18.99 -10.28
C MET A 1 8.48 -17.84 -11.22
N ARG A 2 8.44 -17.99 -12.56
CA ARG A 2 8.76 -16.87 -13.46
C ARG A 2 7.79 -15.69 -13.34
N SER A 3 6.50 -15.92 -13.21
CA SER A 3 5.48 -14.86 -13.05
C SER A 3 5.70 -14.01 -11.78
N THR A 4 6.02 -14.63 -10.66
CA THR A 4 6.27 -13.93 -9.38
C THR A 4 7.53 -13.04 -9.45
N LEU A 5 8.57 -13.49 -10.14
CA LEU A 5 9.78 -12.68 -10.36
C LEU A 5 9.48 -11.48 -11.25
N TRP A 6 8.69 -11.65 -12.31
CA TRP A 6 8.29 -10.55 -13.18
C TRP A 6 7.43 -9.51 -12.45
N THR A 7 6.49 -9.95 -11.59
CA THR A 7 5.65 -9.03 -10.83
C THR A 7 6.44 -8.31 -9.74
N LEU A 8 7.38 -8.98 -9.05
CA LEU A 8 8.29 -8.31 -8.12
C LEU A 8 9.24 -7.35 -8.86
N GLY A 9 9.77 -7.75 -10.02
CA GLY A 9 10.58 -6.89 -10.87
C GLY A 9 9.81 -5.65 -11.33
N SER A 10 8.54 -5.79 -11.73
CA SER A 10 7.70 -4.67 -12.10
C SER A 10 7.39 -3.74 -10.91
N LEU A 11 7.19 -4.28 -9.71
CA LEU A 11 7.03 -3.49 -8.49
C LEU A 11 8.26 -2.60 -8.25
N VAL A 12 9.46 -3.21 -8.24
CA VAL A 12 10.72 -2.46 -8.05
C VAL A 12 10.90 -1.42 -9.15
N ALA A 13 10.68 -1.81 -10.41
CA ALA A 13 10.82 -0.91 -11.55
C ALA A 13 9.85 0.29 -11.47
N LEU A 14 8.61 0.08 -11.02
CA LEU A 14 7.64 1.15 -10.82
C LEU A 14 8.03 2.07 -9.65
N VAL A 15 8.36 1.51 -8.48
CA VAL A 15 8.71 2.32 -7.31
C VAL A 15 9.99 3.10 -7.56
N VAL A 16 11.04 2.44 -8.05
CA VAL A 16 12.32 3.08 -8.30
C VAL A 16 12.25 3.99 -9.53
N GLY A 17 11.63 3.57 -10.62
CA GLY A 17 11.54 4.35 -11.86
C GLY A 17 10.75 5.64 -11.67
N VAL A 18 9.55 5.57 -11.08
CA VAL A 18 8.73 6.76 -10.81
C VAL A 18 9.37 7.61 -9.72
N GLY A 19 9.93 6.99 -8.67
CA GLY A 19 10.64 7.70 -7.61
C GLY A 19 11.86 8.46 -8.15
N MET A 20 12.69 7.85 -9.00
CA MET A 20 13.83 8.50 -9.62
C MET A 20 13.42 9.64 -10.58
N LEU A 21 12.33 9.43 -11.34
CA LEU A 21 11.75 10.50 -12.15
C LEU A 21 11.32 11.69 -11.27
N ALA A 22 10.70 11.40 -10.12
CA ALA A 22 10.33 12.45 -9.16
C ALA A 22 11.57 13.16 -8.58
N VAL A 23 12.67 12.45 -8.28
CA VAL A 23 13.95 13.07 -7.85
C VAL A 23 14.45 14.07 -8.89
N VAL A 24 14.43 13.71 -10.17
CA VAL A 24 14.87 14.61 -11.25
C VAL A 24 13.95 15.83 -11.38
N GLN A 25 12.64 15.64 -11.26
CA GLN A 25 11.65 16.72 -11.34
C GLN A 25 11.73 17.68 -10.14
N THR A 26 12.10 17.18 -8.98
CA THR A 26 12.25 17.99 -7.76
C THR A 26 13.65 18.56 -7.58
N ALA A 27 14.56 18.35 -8.54
CA ALA A 27 15.94 18.85 -8.48
C ALA A 27 16.05 20.37 -8.34
N SER A 28 15.04 21.13 -8.80
CA SER A 28 14.94 22.58 -8.67
C SER A 28 14.13 23.04 -7.45
N GLN A 29 13.60 22.13 -6.65
CA GLN A 29 12.80 22.44 -5.47
C GLN A 29 13.70 22.70 -4.26
N ASP A 30 13.18 23.51 -3.35
CA ASP A 30 13.84 23.80 -2.08
C ASP A 30 13.62 22.67 -1.09
N TYR A 31 14.63 21.80 -0.92
CA TYR A 31 14.60 20.67 0.00
C TYR A 31 14.67 21.06 1.49
N GLU A 32 14.77 22.33 1.81
CA GLU A 32 14.64 22.81 3.17
C GLU A 32 13.26 22.45 3.78
N LYS A 33 12.22 22.31 2.93
CA LYS A 33 10.84 22.06 3.34
C LYS A 33 10.33 20.67 2.96
N LEU A 34 11.06 19.92 2.14
CA LEU A 34 10.62 18.61 1.66
C LEU A 34 11.54 17.51 2.22
N PRO A 35 10.99 16.41 2.77
CA PRO A 35 11.80 15.27 3.18
C PRO A 35 12.51 14.62 1.99
N TYR A 36 13.72 14.09 2.19
CA TYR A 36 14.44 13.33 1.16
C TYR A 36 13.69 12.09 0.66
N THR A 37 12.78 11.61 1.47
CA THR A 37 11.92 10.47 1.12
C THR A 37 10.71 10.86 0.27
N ALA A 38 10.39 12.16 0.12
CA ALA A 38 9.22 12.63 -0.63
C ALA A 38 9.17 12.14 -2.10
N PRO A 39 10.27 12.09 -2.88
CA PRO A 39 10.22 11.52 -4.22
C PRO A 39 9.83 10.04 -4.25
N ALA A 40 10.25 9.26 -3.22
CA ALA A 40 9.90 7.85 -3.12
C ALA A 40 8.41 7.63 -2.85
N LEU A 41 7.72 8.60 -2.23
CA LEU A 41 6.27 8.57 -2.04
C LEU A 41 5.52 8.40 -3.38
N PHE A 42 5.90 9.16 -4.42
CA PHE A 42 5.27 9.06 -5.74
C PHE A 42 5.48 7.68 -6.37
N GLY A 43 6.69 7.13 -6.23
CA GLY A 43 6.98 5.76 -6.63
C GLY A 43 6.11 4.74 -5.90
N LEU A 44 5.95 4.90 -4.58
CA LEU A 44 5.18 4.01 -3.74
C LEU A 44 3.66 4.13 -4.01
N MET A 45 3.16 5.32 -4.34
CA MET A 45 1.76 5.51 -4.76
C MET A 45 1.40 4.73 -6.02
N VAL A 46 2.31 4.62 -6.97
CA VAL A 46 2.10 3.78 -8.15
C VAL A 46 2.38 2.32 -7.81
N GLY A 47 3.42 2.05 -7.05
CA GLY A 47 3.82 0.72 -6.61
C GLY A 47 2.78 -0.02 -5.77
N GLN A 48 1.95 0.71 -4.99
CA GLN A 48 0.87 0.09 -4.22
C GLN A 48 -0.11 -0.71 -5.08
N ILE A 49 -0.34 -0.28 -6.34
CA ILE A 49 -1.20 -1.01 -7.28
C ILE A 49 -0.58 -2.39 -7.58
N ALA A 50 0.73 -2.44 -7.82
CA ALA A 50 1.42 -3.70 -8.05
C ALA A 50 1.40 -4.61 -6.82
N VAL A 51 1.54 -4.06 -5.60
CA VAL A 51 1.45 -4.81 -4.34
C VAL A 51 0.04 -5.39 -4.15
N ILE A 52 -1.01 -4.62 -4.45
CA ILE A 52 -2.40 -5.07 -4.39
C ILE A 52 -2.63 -6.23 -5.37
N VAL A 53 -2.21 -6.08 -6.62
CA VAL A 53 -2.35 -7.13 -7.64
C VAL A 53 -1.60 -8.39 -7.23
N LEU A 54 -0.36 -8.26 -6.75
CA LEU A 54 0.42 -9.38 -6.21
C LEU A 54 -0.29 -10.08 -5.05
N GLY A 55 -0.82 -9.32 -4.10
CA GLY A 55 -1.57 -9.86 -2.96
C GLY A 55 -2.75 -10.71 -3.41
N VAL A 56 -3.59 -10.18 -4.30
CA VAL A 56 -4.72 -10.94 -4.85
C VAL A 56 -4.24 -12.19 -5.59
N LEU A 57 -3.27 -12.07 -6.49
CA LEU A 57 -2.81 -13.18 -7.32
C LEU A 57 -2.15 -14.30 -6.51
N THR A 58 -1.53 -14.00 -5.38
CA THR A 58 -0.87 -14.99 -4.50
C THR A 58 -1.84 -16.07 -4.03
N ILE A 59 -3.11 -15.72 -3.83
CA ILE A 59 -4.14 -16.70 -3.41
C ILE A 59 -5.06 -17.07 -4.58
N SER A 60 -5.54 -16.09 -5.35
CA SER A 60 -6.58 -16.33 -6.35
C SER A 60 -6.10 -17.19 -7.52
N SER A 61 -4.81 -17.17 -7.86
CA SER A 61 -4.24 -18.03 -8.92
C SER A 61 -4.36 -19.51 -8.60
N GLU A 62 -4.32 -19.90 -7.32
CA GLU A 62 -4.48 -21.30 -6.91
C GLU A 62 -5.93 -21.79 -6.99
N TYR A 63 -6.89 -20.89 -6.76
CA TYR A 63 -8.30 -21.19 -6.99
C TYR A 63 -8.61 -21.41 -8.47
N GLY A 64 -8.03 -20.55 -9.34
CA GLY A 64 -8.25 -20.64 -10.79
C GLY A 64 -7.61 -21.86 -11.47
N THR A 65 -6.49 -22.36 -10.94
CA THR A 65 -5.77 -23.53 -11.47
C THR A 65 -6.18 -24.85 -10.82
N GLY A 66 -7.04 -24.84 -9.78
CA GLY A 66 -7.43 -26.04 -9.04
C GLY A 66 -6.31 -26.62 -8.15
N LEU A 67 -5.12 -26.00 -8.13
CA LEU A 67 -3.96 -26.44 -7.31
C LEU A 67 -4.28 -26.41 -5.81
N ILE A 68 -5.30 -25.67 -5.40
CA ILE A 68 -5.72 -25.61 -3.99
C ILE A 68 -6.12 -26.98 -3.45
N ARG A 69 -6.67 -27.87 -4.31
CA ARG A 69 -7.04 -29.25 -3.90
C ARG A 69 -5.81 -30.09 -3.62
N THR A 70 -4.78 -30.01 -4.48
CA THR A 70 -3.51 -30.74 -4.29
C THR A 70 -2.72 -30.21 -3.11
N THR A 71 -2.76 -28.91 -2.85
CA THR A 71 -2.10 -28.30 -1.69
C THR A 71 -2.76 -28.77 -0.38
N PHE A 72 -4.09 -28.88 -0.34
CA PHE A 72 -4.80 -29.30 0.86
C PHE A 72 -4.78 -30.84 1.05
N THR A 73 -4.56 -31.64 0.02
CA THR A 73 -4.32 -33.08 0.18
C THR A 73 -2.91 -33.38 0.68
N ALA A 74 -1.93 -32.54 0.32
CA ALA A 74 -0.54 -32.70 0.76
C ALA A 74 -0.28 -32.14 2.18
N ALA A 75 -1.08 -31.19 2.65
CA ALA A 75 -0.92 -30.56 3.96
C ALA A 75 -2.23 -30.63 4.74
N PRO A 76 -2.30 -31.43 5.84
CA PRO A 76 -3.52 -31.60 6.64
C PRO A 76 -3.95 -30.29 7.35
N ASP A 77 -3.00 -29.37 7.60
CA ASP A 77 -3.25 -28.10 8.30
C ASP A 77 -3.42 -26.93 7.32
N ARG A 78 -4.62 -26.78 6.76
CA ARG A 78 -4.98 -25.68 5.81
C ARG A 78 -4.67 -24.28 6.37
N LEU A 79 -4.85 -24.09 7.68
CA LEU A 79 -4.58 -22.80 8.35
C LEU A 79 -3.08 -22.48 8.38
N ARG A 80 -2.21 -23.45 8.59
CA ARG A 80 -0.75 -23.24 8.56
C ARG A 80 -0.27 -22.79 7.18
N VAL A 81 -0.81 -23.42 6.13
CA VAL A 81 -0.48 -23.01 4.75
C VAL A 81 -0.88 -21.56 4.49
N LEU A 82 -2.10 -21.18 4.90
CA LEU A 82 -2.58 -19.80 4.73
C LEU A 82 -1.73 -18.80 5.53
N THR A 83 -1.40 -19.12 6.78
CA THR A 83 -0.53 -18.29 7.62
C THR A 83 0.86 -18.12 7.00
N ALA A 84 1.45 -19.22 6.51
CA ALA A 84 2.75 -19.16 5.84
C ALA A 84 2.71 -18.23 4.61
N LYS A 85 1.64 -18.26 3.82
CA LYS A 85 1.47 -17.37 2.67
C LYS A 85 1.38 -15.90 3.08
N TYR A 86 0.58 -15.58 4.12
CA TYR A 86 0.50 -14.21 4.63
C TYR A 86 1.86 -13.71 5.13
N LEU A 87 2.60 -14.55 5.86
CA LEU A 87 3.92 -14.19 6.37
C LEU A 87 4.93 -13.99 5.24
N VAL A 88 5.03 -14.93 4.31
CA VAL A 88 5.96 -14.84 3.18
C VAL A 88 5.63 -13.63 2.30
N PHE A 89 4.35 -13.43 1.96
CA PHE A 89 3.94 -12.27 1.18
C PHE A 89 4.25 -10.96 1.91
N GLY A 90 3.88 -10.86 3.19
CA GLY A 90 4.11 -9.66 3.99
C GLY A 90 5.59 -9.31 4.13
N THR A 91 6.44 -10.30 4.40
CA THR A 91 7.90 -10.08 4.50
C THR A 91 8.51 -9.69 3.17
N VAL A 92 8.15 -10.35 2.07
CA VAL A 92 8.67 -10.04 0.73
C VAL A 92 8.20 -8.64 0.29
N ALA A 93 6.92 -8.31 0.46
CA ALA A 93 6.38 -7.00 0.11
C ALA A 93 7.04 -5.88 0.93
N LEU A 94 7.17 -6.07 2.25
CA LEU A 94 7.80 -5.09 3.13
C LEU A 94 9.28 -4.87 2.77
N LEU A 95 10.05 -5.94 2.58
CA LEU A 95 11.46 -5.83 2.21
C LEU A 95 11.62 -5.16 0.85
N THR A 96 10.84 -5.57 -0.15
CA THR A 96 10.93 -5.01 -1.50
C THR A 96 10.58 -3.52 -1.53
N THR A 97 9.50 -3.11 -0.87
CA THR A 97 9.10 -1.70 -0.80
C THR A 97 10.10 -0.87 -0.01
N THR A 98 10.57 -1.36 1.15
CA THR A 98 11.55 -0.67 1.99
C THR A 98 12.89 -0.48 1.26
N LEU A 99 13.39 -1.51 0.58
CA LEU A 99 14.62 -1.40 -0.20
C LEU A 99 14.47 -0.42 -1.36
N SER A 100 13.34 -0.45 -2.06
CA SER A 100 13.09 0.47 -3.18
C SER A 100 12.96 1.93 -2.72
N VAL A 101 12.20 2.18 -1.65
CA VAL A 101 12.03 3.52 -1.05
C VAL A 101 13.35 4.01 -0.47
N GLY A 102 14.07 3.14 0.23
CA GLY A 102 15.40 3.44 0.78
C GLY A 102 16.40 3.83 -0.31
N PHE A 103 16.41 3.10 -1.42
CA PHE A 103 17.27 3.42 -2.57
C PHE A 103 16.97 4.81 -3.14
N VAL A 104 15.69 5.12 -3.40
CA VAL A 104 15.28 6.42 -3.95
C VAL A 104 15.58 7.55 -2.98
N GLY A 105 15.27 7.37 -1.68
CA GLY A 105 15.52 8.38 -0.65
C GLY A 105 17.01 8.65 -0.42
N LEU A 106 17.87 7.62 -0.42
CA LEU A 106 19.31 7.77 -0.35
C LEU A 106 19.87 8.50 -1.57
N TRP A 107 19.37 8.18 -2.76
CA TRP A 107 19.78 8.87 -3.99
C TRP A 107 19.36 10.35 -3.97
N ALA A 108 18.14 10.65 -3.50
CA ALA A 108 17.69 12.01 -3.30
C ALA A 108 18.58 12.76 -2.30
N ALA A 109 18.93 12.14 -1.18
CA ALA A 109 19.83 12.71 -0.18
C ALA A 109 21.23 13.03 -0.74
N ILE A 110 21.79 12.16 -1.60
CA ILE A 110 23.10 12.38 -2.23
C ILE A 110 23.06 13.55 -3.22
N LEU A 111 22.00 13.64 -4.04
CA LEU A 111 21.87 14.68 -5.04
C LEU A 111 21.56 16.08 -4.46
N HIS A 112 20.84 16.10 -3.33
CA HIS A 112 20.34 17.36 -2.73
C HIS A 112 21.05 17.70 -1.42
N SER A 113 22.15 17.02 -1.07
CA SER A 113 22.98 17.34 0.08
C SER A 113 23.77 18.63 -0.19
N GLY A 114 23.15 19.78 -0.01
CA GLY A 114 23.78 21.09 -0.13
C GLY A 114 23.63 21.93 1.14
N PRO A 115 24.31 23.09 1.22
CA PRO A 115 24.19 23.99 2.38
C PRO A 115 22.79 24.55 2.62
N ALA A 116 21.90 24.44 1.65
CA ALA A 116 20.49 24.81 1.75
C ALA A 116 19.58 23.67 2.24
N ALA A 117 20.13 22.45 2.39
CA ALA A 117 19.37 21.35 2.93
C ALA A 117 19.12 21.58 4.43
N GLY A 118 17.86 21.62 4.82
CA GLY A 118 17.45 21.78 6.21
C GLY A 118 17.88 20.59 7.09
N PRO A 119 17.62 20.62 8.41
CA PRO A 119 17.96 19.54 9.31
C PRO A 119 17.04 18.32 9.05
N HIS A 120 17.52 17.41 8.22
CA HIS A 120 16.87 16.14 7.95
C HIS A 120 17.21 15.13 9.04
N GLY A 121 16.22 14.39 9.56
CA GLY A 121 16.38 13.49 10.70
C GLY A 121 15.83 12.08 10.49
N LEU A 122 16.05 11.25 11.49
CA LEU A 122 15.54 9.87 11.52
C LEU A 122 14.01 9.78 11.40
N ALA A 123 13.29 10.84 11.76
CA ALA A 123 11.83 10.89 11.68
C ALA A 123 11.31 10.71 10.24
N GLU A 124 12.00 11.26 9.23
CA GLU A 124 11.65 11.09 7.82
C GLU A 124 11.73 9.63 7.36
N TRP A 125 12.82 8.95 7.78
CA TRP A 125 13.01 7.54 7.46
C TRP A 125 12.03 6.64 8.20
N ALA A 126 11.68 6.99 9.45
CA ALA A 126 10.64 6.30 10.20
C ALA A 126 9.26 6.46 9.53
N GLY A 127 8.93 7.65 9.04
CA GLY A 127 7.71 7.89 8.27
C GLY A 127 7.68 7.11 6.95
N ALA A 128 8.79 7.06 6.22
CA ALA A 128 8.92 6.27 5.01
C ALA A 128 8.74 4.76 5.27
N LEU A 129 9.33 4.25 6.36
CA LEU A 129 9.12 2.86 6.80
C LEU A 129 7.67 2.58 7.16
N ALA A 130 7.01 3.51 7.85
CA ALA A 130 5.59 3.41 8.15
C ALA A 130 4.74 3.39 6.88
N GLY A 131 5.09 4.17 5.86
CA GLY A 131 4.47 4.13 4.53
C GLY A 131 4.66 2.79 3.81
N CYS A 132 5.86 2.19 3.88
CA CYS A 132 6.12 0.85 3.34
C CYS A 132 5.28 -0.21 4.07
N PHE A 133 5.16 -0.11 5.39
CA PHE A 133 4.31 -0.98 6.18
C PHE A 133 2.82 -0.80 5.82
N TYR A 134 2.37 0.44 5.62
CA TYR A 134 1.03 0.76 5.18
C TYR A 134 0.68 0.08 3.84
N VAL A 135 1.56 0.19 2.83
CA VAL A 135 1.36 -0.48 1.52
C VAL A 135 1.40 -2.00 1.65
N THR A 136 2.23 -2.53 2.53
CA THR A 136 2.27 -3.97 2.83
C THR A 136 0.94 -4.45 3.42
N LEU A 137 0.34 -3.67 4.34
CA LEU A 137 -1.00 -3.97 4.89
C LEU A 137 -2.08 -3.93 3.81
N LEU A 138 -2.03 -2.98 2.86
CA LEU A 138 -2.93 -2.97 1.71
C LEU A 138 -2.79 -4.24 0.86
N GLY A 139 -1.56 -4.73 0.67
CA GLY A 139 -1.32 -6.00 -0.01
C GLY A 139 -1.86 -7.21 0.74
N LEU A 140 -1.71 -7.25 2.07
CA LEU A 140 -2.28 -8.31 2.92
C LEU A 140 -3.82 -8.27 2.91
N LEU A 141 -4.40 -7.07 2.93
CA LEU A 141 -5.84 -6.88 2.75
C LEU A 141 -6.30 -7.40 1.39
N ALA A 142 -5.57 -7.07 0.32
CA ALA A 142 -5.85 -7.54 -1.03
C ALA A 142 -5.79 -9.07 -1.14
N MET A 143 -4.82 -9.69 -0.46
CA MET A 143 -4.70 -11.14 -0.36
C MET A 143 -5.90 -11.76 0.37
N ALA A 144 -6.38 -11.14 1.47
CA ALA A 144 -7.56 -11.59 2.20
C ALA A 144 -8.83 -11.47 1.35
N VAL A 145 -9.01 -10.35 0.63
CA VAL A 145 -10.13 -10.15 -0.31
C VAL A 145 -10.07 -11.18 -1.45
N GLY A 146 -8.87 -11.47 -1.98
CA GLY A 146 -8.67 -12.53 -2.98
C GLY A 146 -9.12 -13.91 -2.49
N ALA A 147 -8.86 -14.24 -1.23
CA ALA A 147 -9.31 -15.49 -0.60
C ALA A 147 -10.84 -15.55 -0.44
N LEU A 148 -11.49 -14.42 -0.17
CA LEU A 148 -12.94 -14.32 0.03
C LEU A 148 -13.71 -14.35 -1.28
N VAL A 149 -13.27 -13.59 -2.28
CA VAL A 149 -13.95 -13.43 -3.59
C VAL A 149 -13.69 -14.63 -4.51
N ARG A 150 -12.53 -15.31 -4.37
CA ARG A 150 -12.12 -16.47 -5.20
C ARG A 150 -12.07 -16.23 -6.72
N HIS A 151 -12.17 -15.01 -7.14
CA HIS A 151 -12.10 -14.59 -8.54
C HIS A 151 -11.07 -13.45 -8.64
N SER A 152 -9.98 -13.69 -9.39
CA SER A 152 -8.84 -12.78 -9.43
C SER A 152 -9.20 -11.40 -9.94
N ALA A 153 -9.89 -11.32 -11.09
CA ALA A 153 -10.27 -10.05 -11.69
C ALA A 153 -11.24 -9.26 -10.79
N GLY A 154 -12.22 -9.96 -10.17
CA GLY A 154 -13.17 -9.32 -9.25
C GLY A 154 -12.48 -8.78 -8.00
N ALA A 155 -11.57 -9.55 -7.39
CA ALA A 155 -10.83 -9.10 -6.20
C ALA A 155 -9.91 -7.91 -6.51
N ILE A 156 -9.23 -7.92 -7.66
CA ILE A 156 -8.41 -6.79 -8.11
C ILE A 156 -9.29 -5.55 -8.32
N ALA A 157 -10.43 -5.68 -9.01
CA ALA A 157 -11.34 -4.57 -9.27
C ALA A 157 -11.88 -3.96 -7.97
N VAL A 158 -12.26 -4.79 -6.99
CA VAL A 158 -12.71 -4.33 -5.67
C VAL A 158 -11.60 -3.57 -4.95
N MET A 159 -10.39 -4.12 -4.90
CA MET A 159 -9.27 -3.49 -4.19
C MET A 159 -8.81 -2.20 -4.85
N LEU A 160 -8.74 -2.16 -6.18
CA LEU A 160 -8.45 -0.92 -6.90
C LEU A 160 -9.56 0.12 -6.68
N GLY A 161 -10.83 -0.31 -6.70
CA GLY A 161 -11.95 0.57 -6.38
C GLY A 161 -11.83 1.16 -4.96
N VAL A 162 -11.49 0.35 -3.95
CA VAL A 162 -11.30 0.80 -2.56
C VAL A 162 -10.17 1.83 -2.44
N VAL A 163 -9.12 1.74 -3.24
CA VAL A 163 -7.98 2.68 -3.18
C VAL A 163 -8.22 3.91 -4.05
N THR A 164 -8.80 3.77 -5.25
CA THR A 164 -8.91 4.86 -6.23
C THR A 164 -10.23 5.63 -6.18
N MET A 165 -11.33 4.99 -5.75
CA MET A 165 -12.65 5.64 -5.71
C MET A 165 -12.83 6.68 -4.59
N PRO A 166 -12.29 6.48 -3.38
CA PRO A 166 -12.53 7.42 -2.28
C PRO A 166 -12.13 8.86 -2.59
N PRO A 167 -10.96 9.17 -3.20
CA PRO A 167 -10.64 10.54 -3.58
C PRO A 167 -11.65 11.15 -4.55
N VAL A 168 -12.12 10.37 -5.51
CA VAL A 168 -13.09 10.82 -6.53
C VAL A 168 -14.47 11.03 -5.90
N LEU A 169 -14.96 10.04 -5.16
CA LEU A 169 -16.27 10.14 -4.50
C LEU A 169 -16.28 11.24 -3.44
N GLY A 170 -15.23 11.37 -2.66
CA GLY A 170 -15.10 12.40 -1.65
C GLY A 170 -15.14 13.80 -2.25
N SER A 171 -14.45 14.04 -3.36
CA SER A 171 -14.48 15.34 -4.05
C SER A 171 -15.88 15.66 -4.61
N ILE A 172 -16.55 14.67 -5.18
CA ILE A 172 -17.93 14.85 -5.68
C ILE A 172 -18.90 15.16 -4.52
N LEU A 173 -18.78 14.44 -3.39
CA LEU A 173 -19.64 14.65 -2.23
C LEU A 173 -19.42 16.02 -1.56
N MET A 174 -18.23 16.61 -1.69
CA MET A 174 -17.96 17.95 -1.16
C MET A 174 -18.64 19.08 -1.93
N VAL A 175 -19.10 18.85 -3.16
CA VAL A 175 -19.80 19.86 -3.95
C VAL A 175 -21.15 20.25 -3.34
N TRP A 176 -21.80 19.32 -2.62
CA TRP A 176 -23.15 19.54 -2.06
C TRP A 176 -23.06 19.79 -0.55
N PRO A 177 -23.63 20.89 -0.03
CA PRO A 177 -23.56 21.22 1.41
C PRO A 177 -24.06 20.11 2.33
N VAL A 178 -25.12 19.37 1.91
CA VAL A 178 -25.69 18.27 2.69
C VAL A 178 -24.75 17.08 2.85
N THR A 179 -23.92 16.79 1.85
CA THR A 179 -23.01 15.64 1.83
C THR A 179 -21.54 16.01 2.11
N SER A 180 -21.24 17.31 2.24
CA SER A 180 -19.86 17.79 2.42
C SER A 180 -19.15 17.19 3.65
N GLY A 181 -19.88 16.95 4.75
CA GLY A 181 -19.31 16.30 5.93
C GLY A 181 -18.85 14.85 5.66
N VAL A 182 -19.65 14.09 4.92
CA VAL A 182 -19.29 12.72 4.52
C VAL A 182 -18.17 12.75 3.49
N GLY A 183 -18.23 13.66 2.51
CA GLY A 183 -17.18 13.87 1.53
C GLY A 183 -15.84 14.17 2.18
N GLY A 184 -15.82 15.06 3.18
CA GLY A 184 -14.64 15.37 3.96
C GLY A 184 -14.06 14.16 4.72
N LEU A 185 -14.90 13.32 5.31
CA LEU A 185 -14.44 12.09 5.96
C LEU A 185 -13.81 11.11 4.95
N VAL A 186 -14.45 10.90 3.80
CA VAL A 186 -13.93 10.01 2.75
C VAL A 186 -12.59 10.51 2.20
N LEU A 187 -12.44 11.82 2.04
CA LEU A 187 -11.18 12.42 1.60
C LEU A 187 -10.06 12.31 2.63
N ARG A 188 -10.38 12.33 3.91
CA ARG A 188 -9.38 12.21 4.98
C ARG A 188 -8.87 10.79 5.17
N TYR A 189 -9.75 9.79 5.04
CA TYR A 189 -9.45 8.39 5.32
C TYR A 189 -9.28 7.58 4.03
N ASN A 190 -8.47 8.06 3.09
CA ASN A 190 -8.13 7.31 1.88
C ASN A 190 -6.64 6.92 1.83
N ALA A 191 -6.33 5.91 1.04
CA ALA A 191 -4.96 5.37 0.97
C ALA A 191 -3.92 6.38 0.47
N PRO A 192 -4.15 7.20 -0.57
CA PRO A 192 -3.22 8.24 -0.98
C PRO A 192 -2.89 9.25 0.13
N VAL A 193 -3.90 9.78 0.81
CA VAL A 193 -3.72 10.75 1.89
C VAL A 193 -2.94 10.16 3.05
N GLY A 194 -3.22 8.88 3.39
CA GLY A 194 -2.45 8.17 4.41
C GLY A 194 -0.96 8.10 4.10
N LEU A 195 -0.61 7.86 2.83
CA LEU A 195 0.79 7.84 2.41
C LEU A 195 1.43 9.23 2.46
N PHE A 196 0.74 10.29 2.00
CA PHE A 196 1.24 11.66 2.10
C PHE A 196 1.58 12.06 3.53
N GLN A 197 0.69 11.73 4.48
CA GLN A 197 0.91 12.03 5.89
C GLN A 197 2.11 11.27 6.47
N LEU A 198 2.20 9.95 6.23
CA LEU A 198 3.29 9.12 6.74
C LEU A 198 4.66 9.57 6.23
N PHE A 199 4.73 10.06 5.00
CA PHE A 199 5.98 10.61 4.45
C PHE A 199 6.27 12.06 4.91
N GLY A 200 5.42 12.64 5.77
CA GLY A 200 5.62 14.01 6.26
C GLY A 200 5.46 15.09 5.20
N VAL A 201 4.89 14.75 4.05
CA VAL A 201 4.53 15.72 3.01
C VAL A 201 3.23 16.36 3.44
N GLN A 202 3.33 17.53 4.07
CA GLN A 202 2.15 18.27 4.53
C GLN A 202 1.38 18.80 3.32
N ASP A 203 0.25 18.19 3.05
CA ASP A 203 -0.77 18.82 2.22
C ASP A 203 -1.54 19.82 3.08
N ASN A 204 -1.71 21.05 2.58
CA ASN A 204 -2.47 22.12 3.26
C ASN A 204 -3.96 21.79 3.27
N GLY A 205 -4.32 20.70 3.95
CA GLY A 205 -5.66 20.23 4.26
C GLY A 205 -6.68 20.36 3.13
N VAL A 206 -7.06 19.25 2.51
CA VAL A 206 -8.20 19.26 1.58
C VAL A 206 -9.44 19.75 2.33
N GLY A 207 -9.91 20.97 2.03
CA GLY A 207 -11.10 21.56 2.62
C GLY A 207 -10.91 22.23 3.99
N GLY A 208 -9.69 22.62 4.39
CA GLY A 208 -9.46 23.42 5.60
C GLY A 208 -9.72 22.73 6.94
N ALA A 209 -9.92 21.43 6.95
CA ALA A 209 -10.18 20.66 8.15
C ALA A 209 -8.93 19.86 8.58
N ALA A 210 -8.70 19.75 9.89
CA ALA A 210 -7.58 19.02 10.46
C ALA A 210 -7.51 17.58 9.92
N MET A 211 -6.33 17.20 9.41
CA MET A 211 -6.07 15.82 8.97
C MET A 211 -6.11 14.86 10.17
N PRO A 212 -6.57 13.61 9.98
CA PRO A 212 -6.45 12.59 11.03
C PRO A 212 -4.96 12.40 11.36
N SER A 213 -4.66 12.03 12.60
CA SER A 213 -3.29 11.66 12.95
C SER A 213 -2.85 10.42 12.18
N ASP A 214 -1.54 10.32 11.86
CA ASP A 214 -0.94 9.16 11.21
C ASP A 214 -1.31 7.84 11.90
N LEU A 215 -1.38 7.88 13.25
CA LEU A 215 -1.81 6.76 14.07
C LEU A 215 -3.26 6.35 13.80
N ALA A 216 -4.17 7.29 13.58
CA ALA A 216 -5.58 6.97 13.33
C ALA A 216 -5.76 6.25 11.98
N GLN A 217 -5.04 6.67 10.95
CA GLN A 217 -5.09 6.01 9.63
C GLN A 217 -4.45 4.62 9.67
N MET A 218 -3.30 4.49 10.33
CA MET A 218 -2.63 3.21 10.52
C MET A 218 -3.50 2.23 11.31
N THR A 219 -4.08 2.66 12.42
CA THR A 219 -4.95 1.80 13.24
C THR A 219 -6.19 1.34 12.48
N LEU A 220 -6.82 2.24 11.71
CA LEU A 220 -7.95 1.87 10.85
C LEU A 220 -7.56 0.76 9.86
N LEU A 221 -6.44 0.94 9.13
CA LEU A 221 -5.99 -0.04 8.15
C LEU A 221 -5.63 -1.38 8.80
N VAL A 222 -4.95 -1.35 9.95
CA VAL A 222 -4.63 -2.57 10.73
C VAL A 222 -5.90 -3.31 11.14
N LEU A 223 -6.91 -2.60 11.66
CA LEU A 223 -8.17 -3.20 12.07
C LEU A 223 -8.93 -3.82 10.89
N VAL A 224 -9.03 -3.10 9.77
CA VAL A 224 -9.67 -3.59 8.55
C VAL A 224 -8.94 -4.81 7.98
N THR A 225 -7.61 -4.76 7.94
CA THR A 225 -6.79 -5.88 7.47
C THR A 225 -6.94 -7.08 8.39
N ALA A 226 -6.88 -6.89 9.70
CA ALA A 226 -7.08 -7.96 10.68
C ALA A 226 -8.47 -8.59 10.57
N ALA A 227 -9.52 -7.78 10.41
CA ALA A 227 -10.88 -8.28 10.20
C ALA A 227 -11.01 -9.08 8.91
N ALA A 228 -10.42 -8.62 7.79
CA ALA A 228 -10.45 -9.35 6.52
C ALA A 228 -9.66 -10.65 6.59
N VAL A 229 -8.50 -10.64 7.24
CA VAL A 229 -7.67 -11.84 7.45
C VAL A 229 -8.44 -12.85 8.32
N THR A 230 -9.01 -12.44 9.44
CA THR A 230 -9.81 -13.33 10.30
C THR A 230 -11.02 -13.88 9.57
N ALA A 231 -11.71 -13.08 8.75
CA ALA A 231 -12.79 -13.53 7.89
C ALA A 231 -12.31 -14.58 6.88
N SER A 232 -11.14 -14.40 6.27
CA SER A 232 -10.55 -15.37 5.35
C SER A 232 -10.26 -16.72 6.04
N TYR A 233 -9.73 -16.70 7.27
CA TYR A 233 -9.53 -17.90 8.08
C TYR A 233 -10.86 -18.60 8.41
N ALA A 234 -11.89 -17.84 8.80
CA ALA A 234 -13.20 -18.38 9.13
C ALA A 234 -13.85 -19.06 7.91
N VAL A 235 -13.72 -18.48 6.72
CA VAL A 235 -14.24 -19.06 5.47
C VAL A 235 -13.51 -20.34 5.09
N VAL A 236 -12.18 -20.36 5.20
CA VAL A 236 -11.38 -21.58 4.92
C VAL A 236 -11.69 -22.70 5.91
N ARG A 237 -11.98 -22.35 7.19
CA ARG A 237 -12.33 -23.34 8.22
C ARG A 237 -13.73 -23.92 8.05
N ARG A 238 -14.72 -23.11 7.61
CA ARG A 238 -16.13 -23.51 7.53
C ARG A 238 -16.51 -24.24 6.24
N ARG A 239 -15.71 -24.10 5.19
CA ARG A 239 -16.03 -24.70 3.89
C ARG A 239 -15.18 -25.94 3.68
N ASP A 240 -15.85 -27.10 3.79
CA ASP A 240 -15.35 -28.35 3.23
C ASP A 240 -15.29 -28.18 1.71
N VAL A 241 -14.10 -28.38 1.14
CA VAL A 241 -13.84 -28.33 -0.30
C VAL A 241 -13.85 -29.74 -0.86
#